data_0420cb8d7d9830f09af422bcd46d5907
#
_entry.id   0420cb8d7d9830f09af422bcd46d5907
#
_cell.length_a   1.000
_cell.length_b   1.000
_cell.length_c   1.000
_cell.angle_alpha   90.00
_cell.angle_beta   90.00
_cell.angle_gamma   90.00
#
_symmetry.space_group_name_H-M   'P 1'
#
loop_
_entity.id
_entity.type
_entity.pdbx_description
1 polymer ?
#
loop_
_entity_poly.entity_id
_entity_poly.type
_entity_poly.pdbx_seq_one_letter_code
_entity_poly.pdbx_strand_id
1 'polypeptide(L)'
;PPRSTLFPYTTLFRSHFDNYDVVLTTYGTLRSDAVHFKNQRFDYCILDEAQAIKNSRTLSAKAVRLLKADHRLAMSGTPVENHLGELWSLFDFLNPGMLGGASIFSSAGKDPDERTRVVLAKALRPFILRRTKAQVATELPEKTEQTIYCDLEGNDKKLYDELRDYYRARLLKGDGGEASGEFKFQVLEALLRLRQAACHPGLLDKKKIDEPSAKVDTLLDQLDQVIEENHKALVFSQFTSLLAIVRRRLDRGKIPYMYLDGRTHDRQARVEQFQNDANVKLFLISLKAGGLGLNLHAAEYVYLLDPWWNPAVETQAIDRAHRIGQTRQVFAYRLIARDTVEEKVVELQKSKRDLADAIITADNSLLRNLTRDDLALLLS
;
A
#
# COMPACT_ATOMS: atom_id res chain seq x y z
N PRO A 1 6.12 -1.23 35.94
CA PRO A 1 5.84 -1.04 34.53
C PRO A 1 4.41 -0.52 34.35
N PRO A 2 4.14 0.34 33.32
CA PRO A 2 2.80 0.84 33.05
C PRO A 2 1.84 -0.31 32.75
N ARG A 3 0.62 -0.21 33.25
CA ARG A 3 -0.44 -1.18 32.98
C ARG A 3 -1.00 -0.95 31.61
N SER A 4 -0.67 -1.83 30.65
CA SER A 4 -1.19 -1.79 29.27
C SER A 4 -2.18 -2.92 29.04
N THR A 5 -3.19 -2.70 28.21
CA THR A 5 -4.10 -3.74 27.74
C THR A 5 -4.38 -3.61 26.26
N LEU A 6 -4.34 -4.77 25.58
CA LEU A 6 -4.91 -4.96 24.24
C LEU A 6 -6.39 -5.30 24.46
N PHE A 7 -7.30 -4.51 23.91
CA PHE A 7 -8.73 -4.80 23.94
C PHE A 7 -9.07 -5.96 23.01
N PRO A 8 -9.21 -7.20 23.52
CA PRO A 8 -9.89 -8.24 22.77
C PRO A 8 -11.40 -7.92 22.73
N TYR A 9 -12.09 -8.45 21.77
CA TYR A 9 -13.51 -8.24 21.43
C TYR A 9 -14.54 -8.49 22.57
N THR A 10 -14.18 -8.43 23.84
CA THR A 10 -15.07 -8.76 24.94
C THR A 10 -15.64 -7.51 25.60
N THR A 11 -16.96 -7.51 25.75
CA THR A 11 -17.79 -6.50 26.44
C THR A 11 -17.36 -6.16 27.87
N LEU A 12 -16.56 -7.00 28.51
CA LEU A 12 -16.14 -6.89 29.91
C LEU A 12 -15.17 -5.72 30.21
N PHE A 13 -14.46 -5.21 29.21
CA PHE A 13 -13.44 -4.15 29.42
C PHE A 13 -13.93 -2.73 29.11
N ARG A 14 -15.16 -2.56 28.63
CA ARG A 14 -15.70 -1.28 28.15
C ARG A 14 -15.95 -0.23 29.25
N SER A 15 -15.85 -0.60 30.52
CA SER A 15 -16.19 0.28 31.67
C SER A 15 -15.03 0.55 32.64
N HIS A 16 -13.79 0.11 32.33
CA HIS A 16 -12.70 0.15 33.32
C HIS A 16 -11.43 0.79 32.75
N PHE A 17 -11.55 1.86 31.95
CA PHE A 17 -10.40 2.57 31.38
C PHE A 17 -9.45 3.10 32.45
N ASP A 18 -10.00 3.56 33.56
CA ASP A 18 -9.25 4.15 34.69
C ASP A 18 -8.29 3.17 35.39
N ASN A 19 -8.45 1.87 35.13
CA ASN A 19 -7.56 0.84 35.69
C ASN A 19 -6.26 0.66 34.89
N TYR A 20 -6.09 1.37 33.77
CA TYR A 20 -4.99 1.18 32.85
C TYR A 20 -4.31 2.51 32.51
N ASP A 21 -2.97 2.49 32.51
CA ASP A 21 -2.16 3.64 32.11
C ASP A 21 -2.10 3.81 30.59
N VAL A 22 -2.20 2.71 29.83
CA VAL A 22 -2.16 2.71 28.36
C VAL A 22 -3.26 1.80 27.80
N VAL A 23 -4.02 2.35 26.86
CA VAL A 23 -5.09 1.65 26.14
C VAL A 23 -4.72 1.56 24.65
N LEU A 24 -4.53 0.33 24.16
CA LEU A 24 -4.24 0.05 22.74
C LEU A 24 -5.51 -0.46 22.05
N THR A 25 -5.87 0.17 20.92
CA THR A 25 -7.04 -0.24 20.14
C THR A 25 -6.79 -0.09 18.65
N THR A 26 -7.63 -0.69 17.82
CA THR A 26 -7.60 -0.51 16.37
C THR A 26 -8.62 0.52 15.91
N TYR A 27 -8.44 1.11 14.72
CA TYR A 27 -9.46 1.97 14.11
C TYR A 27 -10.81 1.27 13.93
N GLY A 28 -10.80 -0.05 13.66
CA GLY A 28 -12.01 -0.87 13.54
C GLY A 28 -12.76 -0.98 14.86
N THR A 29 -12.05 -1.33 15.92
CA THR A 29 -12.60 -1.44 17.29
C THR A 29 -13.09 -0.09 17.81
N LEU A 30 -12.28 0.97 17.64
CA LEU A 30 -12.67 2.32 18.01
C LEU A 30 -13.97 2.76 17.34
N ARG A 31 -14.14 2.45 16.05
CA ARG A 31 -15.37 2.76 15.31
C ARG A 31 -16.58 2.03 15.87
N SER A 32 -16.44 0.75 16.24
CA SER A 32 -17.54 -0.04 16.83
C SER A 32 -17.89 0.43 18.23
N ASP A 33 -16.90 0.84 19.01
CA ASP A 33 -17.03 1.17 20.43
C ASP A 33 -16.94 2.69 20.71
N ALA A 34 -17.12 3.52 19.69
CA ALA A 34 -16.98 4.98 19.78
C ALA A 34 -17.81 5.62 20.92
N VAL A 35 -18.98 5.05 21.22
CA VAL A 35 -19.88 5.52 22.30
C VAL A 35 -19.21 5.42 23.67
N HIS A 36 -18.38 4.41 23.90
CA HIS A 36 -17.66 4.22 25.16
C HIS A 36 -16.44 5.14 25.25
N PHE A 37 -15.66 5.20 24.17
CA PHE A 37 -14.46 6.03 24.10
C PHE A 37 -14.75 7.55 24.19
N LYS A 38 -15.84 8.04 23.59
CA LYS A 38 -16.18 9.48 23.59
C LYS A 38 -16.40 10.09 24.98
N ASN A 39 -16.72 9.25 25.96
CA ASN A 39 -17.00 9.71 27.33
C ASN A 39 -15.73 9.74 28.19
N GLN A 40 -14.65 9.15 27.73
CA GLN A 40 -13.36 9.14 28.42
C GLN A 40 -12.53 10.36 28.01
N ARG A 41 -11.72 10.85 28.96
CA ARG A 41 -10.70 11.86 28.69
C ARG A 41 -9.34 11.22 28.88
N PHE A 42 -8.49 11.42 27.90
CA PHE A 42 -7.13 10.89 27.85
C PHE A 42 -6.13 12.03 27.96
N ASP A 43 -4.99 11.83 28.61
CA ASP A 43 -3.89 12.79 28.56
C ASP A 43 -3.32 12.88 27.14
N TYR A 44 -3.08 11.71 26.51
CA TYR A 44 -2.58 11.59 25.15
C TYR A 44 -3.46 10.71 24.29
N CYS A 45 -3.69 11.15 23.06
CA CYS A 45 -4.27 10.33 21.99
C CYS A 45 -3.26 10.24 20.84
N ILE A 46 -2.73 9.04 20.62
CA ILE A 46 -1.70 8.78 19.60
C ILE A 46 -2.31 7.93 18.50
N LEU A 47 -2.26 8.43 17.26
CA LEU A 47 -2.68 7.69 16.08
C LEU A 47 -1.44 7.18 15.36
N ASP A 48 -1.34 5.85 15.22
CA ASP A 48 -0.39 5.24 14.31
C ASP A 48 -1.05 4.99 12.95
N GLU A 49 -0.26 5.03 11.85
CA GLU A 49 -0.77 4.95 10.47
C GLU A 49 -1.95 5.92 10.24
N ALA A 50 -1.74 7.20 10.62
CA ALA A 50 -2.78 8.22 10.64
C ALA A 50 -3.40 8.53 9.26
N GLN A 51 -2.82 8.04 8.15
CA GLN A 51 -3.47 8.06 6.84
C GLN A 51 -4.81 7.32 6.83
N ALA A 52 -5.10 6.47 7.82
CA ALA A 52 -6.41 5.82 7.98
C ALA A 52 -7.56 6.82 8.18
N ILE A 53 -7.26 8.05 8.63
CA ILE A 53 -8.24 9.13 8.84
C ILE A 53 -8.12 10.28 7.84
N LYS A 54 -7.30 10.13 6.79
CA LYS A 54 -7.08 11.16 5.75
C LYS A 54 -8.38 11.66 5.09
N ASN A 55 -9.35 10.78 4.93
CA ASN A 55 -10.66 11.14 4.44
C ASN A 55 -11.60 11.44 5.61
N SER A 56 -11.93 12.73 5.77
CA SER A 56 -12.77 13.26 6.85
C SER A 56 -14.18 12.65 6.91
N ARG A 57 -14.67 12.08 5.81
CA ARG A 57 -16.03 11.50 5.71
C ARG A 57 -16.11 10.06 6.20
N THR A 58 -14.98 9.38 6.37
CA THR A 58 -14.96 7.98 6.84
C THR A 58 -15.44 7.83 8.27
N LEU A 59 -15.99 6.66 8.58
CA LEU A 59 -16.42 6.35 9.96
C LEU A 59 -15.25 6.36 10.94
N SER A 60 -14.06 5.94 10.51
CA SER A 60 -12.85 5.97 11.34
C SER A 60 -12.44 7.40 11.67
N ALA A 61 -12.43 8.31 10.69
CA ALA A 61 -12.13 9.71 10.94
C ALA A 61 -13.16 10.38 11.86
N LYS A 62 -14.44 10.05 11.71
CA LYS A 62 -15.49 10.53 12.60
C LYS A 62 -15.32 10.00 14.03
N ALA A 63 -15.02 8.71 14.19
CA ALA A 63 -14.83 8.10 15.51
C ALA A 63 -13.63 8.70 16.26
N VAL A 64 -12.50 8.90 15.54
CA VAL A 64 -11.30 9.52 16.13
C VAL A 64 -11.56 10.96 16.61
N ARG A 65 -12.37 11.75 15.91
CA ARG A 65 -12.71 13.10 16.34
C ARG A 65 -13.60 13.17 17.58
N LEU A 66 -14.28 12.09 17.94
CA LEU A 66 -15.05 12.02 19.18
C LEU A 66 -14.18 11.84 20.41
N LEU A 67 -12.90 11.47 20.25
CA LEU A 67 -11.98 11.29 21.37
C LEU A 67 -11.64 12.63 22.01
N LYS A 68 -11.71 12.64 23.36
CA LYS A 68 -11.30 13.78 24.17
C LYS A 68 -9.89 13.51 24.70
N ALA A 69 -8.93 14.34 24.29
CA ALA A 69 -7.55 14.23 24.75
C ALA A 69 -6.94 15.64 24.90
N ASP A 70 -6.09 15.78 25.91
CA ASP A 70 -5.37 17.03 26.17
C ASP A 70 -4.23 17.23 25.15
N HIS A 71 -3.57 16.13 24.77
CA HIS A 71 -2.51 16.12 23.78
C HIS A 71 -2.82 15.11 22.66
N ARG A 72 -2.42 15.47 21.45
CA ARG A 72 -2.69 14.64 20.26
C ARG A 72 -1.43 14.51 19.41
N LEU A 73 -1.16 13.29 18.96
CA LEU A 73 -0.06 12.96 18.08
C LEU A 73 -0.58 12.09 16.93
N ALA A 74 -0.16 12.38 15.71
CA ALA A 74 -0.43 11.55 14.55
C ALA A 74 0.89 11.13 13.91
N MET A 75 1.09 9.82 13.76
CA MET A 75 2.26 9.23 13.11
C MET A 75 1.83 8.66 11.75
N SER A 76 2.59 8.96 10.71
CA SER A 76 2.32 8.44 9.36
C SER A 76 3.61 8.36 8.57
N GLY A 77 3.82 7.27 7.84
CA GLY A 77 4.89 7.16 6.85
C GLY A 77 4.64 8.04 5.62
N THR A 78 3.37 8.38 5.37
CA THR A 78 2.90 9.16 4.21
C THR A 78 1.93 10.24 4.69
N PRO A 79 2.43 11.35 5.24
CA PRO A 79 1.58 12.33 5.93
C PRO A 79 0.58 13.06 5.02
N VAL A 80 0.92 13.27 3.77
CA VAL A 80 0.04 13.91 2.78
C VAL A 80 0.27 13.23 1.43
N GLU A 81 -0.77 12.64 0.86
CA GLU A 81 -0.65 11.89 -0.38
C GLU A 81 -1.35 12.56 -1.57
N ASN A 82 -2.49 13.25 -1.37
CA ASN A 82 -3.33 13.62 -2.51
C ASN A 82 -3.92 15.03 -2.52
N HIS A 83 -4.37 15.52 -1.38
CA HIS A 83 -5.12 16.77 -1.32
C HIS A 83 -4.91 17.49 -0.01
N LEU A 84 -4.96 18.81 -0.04
CA LEU A 84 -5.04 19.63 1.17
C LEU A 84 -6.17 19.23 2.11
N GLY A 85 -7.23 18.61 1.58
CA GLY A 85 -8.30 18.04 2.39
C GLY A 85 -7.86 16.87 3.29
N GLU A 86 -6.83 16.11 2.90
CA GLU A 86 -6.23 15.06 3.76
C GLU A 86 -5.46 15.68 4.91
N LEU A 87 -4.67 16.71 4.60
CA LEU A 87 -3.96 17.50 5.59
C LEU A 87 -4.95 18.17 6.56
N TRP A 88 -6.03 18.74 6.03
CA TRP A 88 -7.11 19.28 6.85
C TRP A 88 -7.67 18.23 7.82
N SER A 89 -7.94 17.03 7.35
CA SER A 89 -8.50 15.95 8.20
C SER A 89 -7.56 15.55 9.33
N LEU A 90 -6.25 15.50 9.08
CA LEU A 90 -5.25 15.24 10.11
C LEU A 90 -5.14 16.39 11.12
N PHE A 91 -5.12 17.64 10.63
CA PHE A 91 -5.02 18.81 11.51
C PHE A 91 -6.30 19.10 12.25
N ASP A 92 -7.48 18.75 11.72
CA ASP A 92 -8.75 18.81 12.44
C ASP A 92 -8.79 17.81 13.63
N PHE A 93 -8.05 16.69 13.53
CA PHE A 93 -7.79 15.84 14.69
C PHE A 93 -6.75 16.44 15.62
N LEU A 94 -5.58 16.87 15.12
CA LEU A 94 -4.48 17.36 15.96
C LEU A 94 -4.82 18.67 16.70
N ASN A 95 -5.35 19.64 15.97
CA ASN A 95 -5.69 20.98 16.44
C ASN A 95 -7.07 21.39 15.92
N PRO A 96 -8.16 20.95 16.54
CA PRO A 96 -9.51 21.22 16.05
C PRO A 96 -9.76 22.71 15.80
N GLY A 97 -10.25 23.05 14.61
CA GLY A 97 -10.55 24.43 14.20
C GLY A 97 -9.36 25.26 13.71
N MET A 98 -8.11 24.81 13.84
CA MET A 98 -6.92 25.58 13.44
C MET A 98 -6.93 25.97 11.96
N LEU A 99 -7.38 25.08 11.06
CA LEU A 99 -7.43 25.33 9.62
C LEU A 99 -8.79 25.82 9.13
N GLY A 100 -9.72 26.18 10.04
CA GLY A 100 -11.06 26.62 9.67
C GLY A 100 -11.96 25.48 9.17
N GLY A 101 -13.09 25.84 8.55
CA GLY A 101 -14.10 24.86 8.12
C GLY A 101 -13.65 24.01 6.93
N ALA A 102 -14.10 22.75 6.89
CA ALA A 102 -13.86 21.80 5.80
C ALA A 102 -14.26 22.33 4.42
N SER A 103 -15.23 23.27 4.35
CA SER A 103 -15.71 23.86 3.11
C SER A 103 -14.64 24.63 2.35
N ILE A 104 -13.69 25.26 3.06
CA ILE A 104 -12.60 26.03 2.43
C ILE A 104 -11.67 25.08 1.64
N PHE A 105 -11.48 23.85 2.13
CA PHE A 105 -10.62 22.82 1.52
C PHE A 105 -11.37 21.85 0.61
N SER A 106 -12.72 21.77 0.71
CA SER A 106 -13.55 20.87 -0.09
C SER A 106 -14.19 21.56 -1.32
N SER A 107 -14.40 22.87 -1.27
CA SER A 107 -14.92 23.65 -2.40
C SER A 107 -13.86 23.94 -3.47
N ALA A 108 -12.60 23.69 -3.17
CA ALA A 108 -11.53 23.76 -4.11
C ALA A 108 -11.36 22.42 -4.83
N GLY A 109 -12.28 22.06 -5.72
CA GLY A 109 -11.99 21.17 -6.85
C GLY A 109 -10.96 21.80 -7.81
N LYS A 110 -10.39 22.93 -7.43
CA LYS A 110 -9.22 23.59 -7.99
C LYS A 110 -8.14 23.57 -6.91
N ASP A 111 -6.97 23.06 -7.28
CA ASP A 111 -5.76 23.21 -6.49
C ASP A 111 -5.60 24.67 -6.05
N PRO A 112 -5.31 24.94 -4.77
CA PRO A 112 -5.06 26.28 -4.32
C PRO A 112 -3.88 26.87 -5.08
N ASP A 113 -3.91 28.16 -5.28
CA ASP A 113 -2.83 28.88 -5.92
C ASP A 113 -1.49 28.69 -5.17
N GLU A 114 -0.40 28.85 -5.87
CA GLU A 114 0.97 28.68 -5.36
C GLU A 114 1.20 29.47 -4.05
N ARG A 115 0.65 30.67 -3.94
CA ARG A 115 0.77 31.53 -2.76
C ARG A 115 0.11 30.90 -1.54
N THR A 116 -1.10 30.37 -1.68
CA THR A 116 -1.85 29.69 -0.61
C THR A 116 -1.08 28.45 -0.15
N ARG A 117 -0.47 27.68 -1.06
CA ARG A 117 0.34 26.52 -0.73
C ARG A 117 1.56 26.90 0.11
N VAL A 118 2.30 27.92 -0.29
CA VAL A 118 3.48 28.41 0.45
C VAL A 118 3.11 28.88 1.85
N VAL A 119 2.01 29.64 1.99
CA VAL A 119 1.54 30.13 3.30
C VAL A 119 1.14 28.95 4.21
N LEU A 120 0.39 27.98 3.69
CA LEU A 120 0.01 26.78 4.44
C LEU A 120 1.23 25.96 4.87
N ALA A 121 2.15 25.70 3.95
CA ALA A 121 3.38 24.95 4.24
C ALA A 121 4.18 25.64 5.37
N LYS A 122 4.31 26.95 5.34
CA LYS A 122 4.99 27.74 6.38
C LYS A 122 4.26 27.68 7.72
N ALA A 123 2.93 27.78 7.72
CA ALA A 123 2.10 27.73 8.93
C ALA A 123 2.11 26.34 9.60
N LEU A 124 2.17 25.27 8.81
CA LEU A 124 2.10 23.88 9.31
C LEU A 124 3.46 23.31 9.69
N ARG A 125 4.54 23.86 9.17
CA ARG A 125 5.92 23.39 9.42
C ARG A 125 6.26 23.18 10.90
N PRO A 126 5.86 24.05 11.86
CA PRO A 126 6.17 23.86 13.28
C PRO A 126 5.51 22.61 13.90
N PHE A 127 4.44 22.09 13.28
CA PHE A 127 3.69 20.94 13.78
C PHE A 127 4.09 19.62 13.12
N ILE A 128 5.00 19.66 12.14
CA ILE A 128 5.39 18.48 11.35
C ILE A 128 6.86 18.18 11.59
N LEU A 129 7.14 16.97 12.10
CA LEU A 129 8.49 16.43 12.18
C LEU A 129 8.63 15.28 11.17
N ARG A 130 9.42 15.49 10.13
CA ARG A 130 9.72 14.46 9.13
C ARG A 130 11.21 14.14 9.13
N ARG A 131 11.54 12.85 9.28
CA ARG A 131 12.91 12.35 9.17
C ARG A 131 12.91 11.15 8.22
N THR A 132 13.91 11.10 7.35
CA THR A 132 14.14 9.94 6.48
C THR A 132 15.02 8.91 7.20
N LYS A 133 14.94 7.64 6.79
CA LYS A 133 15.82 6.58 7.33
C LYS A 133 17.30 6.93 7.13
N ALA A 134 17.66 7.48 5.98
CA ALA A 134 19.03 7.90 5.70
C ALA A 134 19.57 8.96 6.68
N GLN A 135 18.68 9.76 7.29
CA GLN A 135 19.08 10.79 8.27
C GLN A 135 19.24 10.24 9.70
N VAL A 136 18.53 9.18 10.06
CA VAL A 136 18.44 8.73 11.46
C VAL A 136 18.91 7.29 11.71
N ALA A 137 19.01 6.47 10.70
CA ALA A 137 19.40 5.07 10.78
C ALA A 137 20.61 4.81 9.87
N THR A 138 21.71 5.46 10.19
CA THR A 138 22.96 5.41 9.42
C THR A 138 23.66 4.03 9.49
N GLU A 139 23.27 3.21 10.45
CA GLU A 139 23.73 1.82 10.60
C GLU A 139 23.02 0.85 9.66
N LEU A 140 21.92 1.24 8.99
CA LEU A 140 21.26 0.37 8.04
C LEU A 140 22.10 0.19 6.78
N PRO A 141 22.25 -1.07 6.30
CA PRO A 141 22.91 -1.35 5.04
C PRO A 141 22.23 -0.65 3.86
N GLU A 142 22.94 -0.56 2.75
CA GLU A 142 22.38 -0.02 1.52
C GLU A 142 21.19 -0.82 1.04
N LYS A 143 20.25 -0.11 0.40
CA LYS A 143 19.10 -0.67 -0.29
C LYS A 143 19.20 -0.35 -1.78
N THR A 144 19.17 -1.38 -2.61
CA THR A 144 19.17 -1.26 -4.07
C THR A 144 17.78 -1.61 -4.61
N GLU A 145 17.19 -0.69 -5.39
CA GLU A 145 15.90 -0.90 -6.05
C GLU A 145 16.10 -0.99 -7.57
N GLN A 146 15.64 -2.07 -8.18
CA GLN A 146 15.76 -2.30 -9.62
C GLN A 146 14.43 -2.78 -10.21
N THR A 147 14.24 -2.54 -11.52
CA THR A 147 13.12 -3.07 -12.27
C THR A 147 13.61 -4.18 -13.20
N ILE A 148 12.99 -5.36 -13.10
CA ILE A 148 13.16 -6.47 -14.01
C ILE A 148 12.01 -6.43 -15.01
N TYR A 149 12.33 -6.26 -16.28
CA TYR A 149 11.33 -6.28 -17.32
C TYR A 149 11.13 -7.71 -17.82
N CYS A 150 9.87 -8.12 -17.90
CA CYS A 150 9.43 -9.41 -18.41
C CYS A 150 8.76 -9.18 -19.75
N ASP A 151 9.26 -9.80 -20.81
CA ASP A 151 8.68 -9.68 -22.14
C ASP A 151 7.56 -10.72 -22.32
N LEU A 152 6.35 -10.26 -22.62
CA LEU A 152 5.24 -11.15 -22.93
C LEU A 152 5.47 -11.75 -24.32
N GLU A 153 5.37 -13.06 -24.44
CA GLU A 153 5.58 -13.79 -25.70
C GLU A 153 4.40 -14.70 -26.03
N GLY A 154 4.33 -15.10 -27.31
CA GLY A 154 3.38 -16.13 -27.78
C GLY A 154 1.92 -15.84 -27.40
N ASN A 155 1.30 -16.77 -26.68
CA ASN A 155 -0.10 -16.70 -26.31
C ASN A 155 -0.40 -15.62 -25.26
N ASP A 156 0.56 -15.32 -24.38
CA ASP A 156 0.37 -14.31 -23.33
C ASP A 156 0.28 -12.91 -23.95
N LYS A 157 1.18 -12.62 -24.90
CA LYS A 157 1.15 -11.36 -25.65
C LYS A 157 -0.13 -11.21 -26.45
N LYS A 158 -0.51 -12.25 -27.18
CA LYS A 158 -1.75 -12.25 -27.97
C LYS A 158 -2.98 -11.99 -27.09
N LEU A 159 -3.10 -12.69 -25.98
CA LEU A 159 -4.19 -12.52 -25.02
C LEU A 159 -4.23 -11.09 -24.47
N TYR A 160 -3.07 -10.53 -24.13
CA TYR A 160 -2.97 -9.17 -23.62
C TYR A 160 -3.40 -8.14 -24.68
N ASP A 161 -2.89 -8.26 -25.92
CA ASP A 161 -3.20 -7.34 -27.01
C ASP A 161 -4.68 -7.38 -27.40
N GLU A 162 -5.27 -8.57 -27.52
CA GLU A 162 -6.72 -8.73 -27.78
C GLU A 162 -7.56 -8.05 -26.68
N LEU A 163 -7.18 -8.22 -25.42
CA LEU A 163 -7.89 -7.62 -24.30
C LEU A 163 -7.72 -6.09 -24.27
N ARG A 164 -6.51 -5.58 -24.55
CA ARG A 164 -6.22 -4.16 -24.65
C ARG A 164 -7.07 -3.51 -25.74
N ASP A 165 -7.08 -4.10 -26.93
CA ASP A 165 -7.78 -3.57 -28.10
C ASP A 165 -9.31 -3.59 -27.90
N TYR A 166 -9.83 -4.63 -27.23
CA TYR A 166 -11.22 -4.68 -26.82
C TYR A 166 -11.61 -3.50 -25.89
N TYR A 167 -10.84 -3.28 -24.82
CA TYR A 167 -11.14 -2.20 -23.90
C TYR A 167 -10.89 -0.82 -24.52
N ARG A 168 -9.85 -0.68 -25.33
CA ARG A 168 -9.58 0.54 -26.10
C ARG A 168 -10.75 0.92 -26.99
N ALA A 169 -11.26 -0.04 -27.76
CA ALA A 169 -12.42 0.19 -28.61
C ALA A 169 -13.68 0.57 -27.82
N ARG A 170 -13.89 -0.04 -26.66
CA ARG A 170 -15.06 0.21 -25.82
C ARG A 170 -15.00 1.58 -25.10
N LEU A 171 -13.84 1.94 -24.58
CA LEU A 171 -13.68 3.16 -23.76
C LEU A 171 -13.48 4.44 -24.62
N LEU A 172 -12.80 4.33 -25.76
CA LEU A 172 -12.51 5.49 -26.60
C LEU A 172 -13.63 5.80 -27.61
N LYS A 173 -14.47 4.81 -27.96
CA LYS A 173 -15.61 4.99 -28.91
C LYS A 173 -16.93 5.35 -28.22
N GLY A 174 -17.03 5.23 -26.88
CA GLY A 174 -18.26 5.52 -26.16
C GLY A 174 -18.51 7.02 -26.04
N ASP A 175 -19.69 7.50 -26.51
CA ASP A 175 -20.19 8.88 -26.31
C ASP A 175 -20.65 9.17 -24.87
N GLY A 176 -20.41 8.25 -23.93
CA GLY A 176 -20.76 8.39 -22.52
C GLY A 176 -19.92 9.48 -21.85
N GLY A 177 -20.58 10.53 -21.34
CA GLY A 177 -19.92 11.65 -20.69
C GLY A 177 -18.94 11.18 -19.61
N GLU A 178 -17.73 11.72 -19.62
CA GLU A 178 -16.58 11.39 -18.75
C GLU A 178 -16.89 11.41 -17.24
N ALA A 179 -18.00 12.02 -16.86
CA ALA A 179 -18.44 12.16 -15.48
C ALA A 179 -19.33 11.02 -14.96
N SER A 180 -19.76 10.07 -15.83
CA SER A 180 -20.68 9.03 -15.39
C SER A 180 -19.96 8.01 -14.50
N GLY A 181 -20.64 7.58 -13.41
CA GLY A 181 -20.13 6.55 -12.50
C GLY A 181 -19.88 5.23 -13.24
N GLU A 182 -20.66 4.94 -14.27
CA GLU A 182 -20.54 3.75 -15.10
C GLU A 182 -19.26 3.75 -15.94
N PHE A 183 -18.89 4.86 -16.54
CA PHE A 183 -17.64 5.00 -17.28
C PHE A 183 -16.43 4.75 -16.38
N LYS A 184 -16.41 5.35 -15.19
CA LYS A 184 -15.34 5.12 -14.21
C LYS A 184 -15.22 3.67 -13.79
N PHE A 185 -16.35 2.97 -13.64
CA PHE A 185 -16.35 1.55 -13.31
C PHE A 185 -15.77 0.70 -14.45
N GLN A 186 -16.13 1.00 -15.70
CA GLN A 186 -15.60 0.31 -16.89
C GLN A 186 -14.09 0.51 -17.03
N VAL A 187 -13.57 1.71 -16.76
CA VAL A 187 -12.13 1.99 -16.75
C VAL A 187 -11.42 1.18 -15.67
N LEU A 188 -11.95 1.14 -14.46
CA LEU A 188 -11.37 0.35 -13.37
C LEU A 188 -11.35 -1.14 -13.68
N GLU A 189 -12.42 -1.65 -14.30
CA GLU A 189 -12.48 -3.03 -14.75
C GLU A 189 -11.42 -3.32 -15.82
N ALA A 190 -11.31 -2.47 -16.83
CA ALA A 190 -10.32 -2.60 -17.90
C ALA A 190 -8.89 -2.66 -17.34
N LEU A 191 -8.52 -1.70 -16.50
CA LEU A 191 -7.21 -1.65 -15.86
C LEU A 191 -6.94 -2.86 -14.98
N LEU A 192 -7.93 -3.34 -14.24
CA LEU A 192 -7.79 -4.56 -13.44
C LEU A 192 -7.53 -5.78 -14.32
N ARG A 193 -8.30 -5.96 -15.40
CA ARG A 193 -8.17 -7.10 -16.30
C ARG A 193 -6.85 -7.08 -17.07
N LEU A 194 -6.42 -5.92 -17.56
CA LEU A 194 -5.13 -5.77 -18.23
C LEU A 194 -3.96 -6.07 -17.29
N ARG A 195 -4.01 -5.62 -16.04
CA ARG A 195 -2.99 -5.97 -15.05
C ARG A 195 -2.98 -7.45 -14.71
N GLN A 196 -4.15 -8.10 -14.67
CA GLN A 196 -4.23 -9.55 -14.50
C GLN A 196 -3.60 -10.28 -15.70
N ALA A 197 -3.91 -9.85 -16.92
CA ALA A 197 -3.32 -10.41 -18.15
C ALA A 197 -1.79 -10.25 -18.16
N ALA A 198 -1.27 -9.09 -17.79
CA ALA A 198 0.16 -8.81 -17.70
C ALA A 198 0.89 -9.68 -16.65
N CYS A 199 0.18 -10.17 -15.63
CA CYS A 199 0.78 -11.03 -14.61
C CYS A 199 0.76 -12.52 -15.00
N HIS A 200 -0.42 -13.05 -15.39
CA HIS A 200 -0.59 -14.47 -15.70
C HIS A 200 -1.97 -14.74 -16.30
N PRO A 201 -2.09 -15.54 -17.39
CA PRO A 201 -3.36 -15.87 -18.03
C PRO A 201 -4.35 -16.58 -17.08
N GLY A 202 -3.85 -17.36 -16.14
CA GLY A 202 -4.66 -18.02 -15.10
C GLY A 202 -5.39 -17.08 -14.14
N LEU A 203 -5.10 -15.78 -14.15
CA LEU A 203 -5.85 -14.78 -13.39
C LEU A 203 -7.16 -14.38 -14.09
N LEU A 204 -7.23 -14.55 -15.40
CA LEU A 204 -8.41 -14.33 -16.21
C LEU A 204 -9.23 -15.59 -16.38
N ASP A 205 -8.58 -16.73 -16.65
CA ASP A 205 -9.18 -18.03 -16.83
C ASP A 205 -8.50 -19.08 -15.95
N LYS A 206 -9.23 -19.59 -14.96
CA LYS A 206 -8.72 -20.61 -14.03
C LYS A 206 -8.24 -21.90 -14.69
N LYS A 207 -8.68 -22.20 -15.91
CA LYS A 207 -8.21 -23.37 -16.67
C LYS A 207 -6.74 -23.22 -17.11
N LYS A 208 -6.24 -21.99 -17.16
CA LYS A 208 -4.90 -21.62 -17.59
C LYS A 208 -3.88 -21.45 -16.46
N ILE A 209 -4.20 -21.90 -15.25
CA ILE A 209 -3.32 -21.76 -14.07
C ILE A 209 -1.95 -22.43 -14.25
N ASP A 210 -1.91 -23.49 -15.04
CA ASP A 210 -0.70 -24.28 -15.28
C ASP A 210 0.06 -23.85 -16.54
N GLU A 211 -0.46 -22.89 -17.31
CA GLU A 211 0.25 -22.32 -18.45
C GLU A 211 1.51 -21.58 -17.95
N PRO A 212 2.59 -21.52 -18.76
CA PRO A 212 3.74 -20.69 -18.44
C PRO A 212 3.36 -19.21 -18.46
N SER A 213 4.14 -18.39 -17.79
CA SER A 213 3.99 -16.94 -17.82
C SER A 213 5.35 -16.29 -17.59
N ALA A 214 5.76 -15.41 -18.50
CA ALA A 214 7.07 -14.76 -18.46
C ALA A 214 7.41 -14.20 -17.06
N LYS A 215 6.44 -13.60 -16.40
CA LYS A 215 6.65 -13.00 -15.08
C LYS A 215 6.85 -14.05 -13.98
N VAL A 216 6.05 -15.11 -13.97
CA VAL A 216 6.18 -16.17 -12.94
C VAL A 216 7.44 -16.98 -13.19
N ASP A 217 7.77 -17.27 -14.44
CA ASP A 217 8.98 -18.04 -14.80
C ASP A 217 10.23 -17.22 -14.45
N THR A 218 10.30 -15.93 -14.82
CA THR A 218 11.38 -15.03 -14.38
C THR A 218 11.50 -14.97 -12.85
N LEU A 219 10.39 -14.93 -12.11
CA LEU A 219 10.43 -14.95 -10.65
C LEU A 219 11.07 -16.25 -10.14
N LEU A 220 10.64 -17.40 -10.67
CA LEU A 220 11.13 -18.71 -10.21
C LEU A 220 12.64 -18.84 -10.47
N ASP A 221 13.13 -18.43 -11.63
CA ASP A 221 14.56 -18.41 -11.96
C ASP A 221 15.37 -17.55 -10.97
N GLN A 222 14.82 -16.39 -10.59
CA GLN A 222 15.46 -15.52 -9.59
C GLN A 222 15.42 -16.16 -8.19
N LEU A 223 14.31 -16.81 -7.81
CA LEU A 223 14.20 -17.46 -6.50
C LEU A 223 15.11 -18.66 -6.38
N ASP A 224 15.33 -19.42 -7.44
CA ASP A 224 16.25 -20.54 -7.45
C ASP A 224 17.69 -20.07 -7.15
N GLN A 225 18.15 -18.98 -7.78
CA GLN A 225 19.45 -18.37 -7.50
C GLN A 225 19.56 -17.92 -6.04
N VAL A 226 18.55 -17.21 -5.51
CA VAL A 226 18.53 -16.76 -4.11
C VAL A 226 18.61 -17.92 -3.13
N ILE A 227 17.93 -19.03 -3.42
CA ILE A 227 17.94 -20.24 -2.60
C ILE A 227 19.32 -20.93 -2.64
N GLU A 228 19.89 -21.07 -3.83
CA GLU A 228 21.22 -21.69 -4.04
C GLU A 228 22.32 -20.91 -3.31
N GLU A 229 22.25 -19.57 -3.32
CA GLU A 229 23.17 -18.69 -2.60
C GLU A 229 22.88 -18.59 -1.10
N ASN A 230 21.92 -19.37 -0.59
CA ASN A 230 21.54 -19.42 0.82
C ASN A 230 20.99 -18.09 1.38
N HIS A 231 20.34 -17.27 0.54
CA HIS A 231 19.65 -16.06 0.92
C HIS A 231 18.17 -16.29 1.19
N LYS A 232 17.50 -15.29 1.77
CA LYS A 232 16.05 -15.30 2.00
C LYS A 232 15.35 -14.21 1.18
N ALA A 233 14.17 -14.54 0.65
CA ALA A 233 13.38 -13.63 -0.16
C ALA A 233 11.95 -13.46 0.33
N LEU A 234 11.44 -12.21 0.18
CA LEU A 234 10.04 -11.86 0.30
C LEU A 234 9.45 -11.68 -1.09
N VAL A 235 8.28 -12.23 -1.32
CA VAL A 235 7.54 -12.09 -2.58
C VAL A 235 6.20 -11.45 -2.29
N PHE A 236 5.98 -10.26 -2.81
CA PHE A 236 4.76 -9.51 -2.62
C PHE A 236 3.90 -9.45 -3.88
N SER A 237 2.60 -9.59 -3.72
CA SER A 237 1.62 -9.30 -4.76
C SER A 237 0.31 -8.77 -4.16
N GLN A 238 -0.38 -7.92 -4.91
CA GLN A 238 -1.76 -7.55 -4.57
C GLN A 238 -2.75 -8.68 -4.87
N PHE A 239 -2.42 -9.53 -5.86
CA PHE A 239 -3.26 -10.64 -6.28
C PHE A 239 -2.93 -11.90 -5.49
N THR A 240 -3.78 -12.24 -4.51
CA THR A 240 -3.64 -13.52 -3.77
C THR A 240 -3.77 -14.73 -4.70
N SER A 241 -4.49 -14.59 -5.81
CA SER A 241 -4.59 -15.60 -6.87
C SER A 241 -3.27 -15.80 -7.62
N LEU A 242 -2.47 -14.74 -7.83
CA LEU A 242 -1.12 -14.86 -8.40
C LEU A 242 -0.18 -15.58 -7.42
N LEU A 243 -0.24 -15.20 -6.15
CA LEU A 243 0.51 -15.92 -5.11
C LEU A 243 0.10 -17.40 -5.02
N ALA A 244 -1.17 -17.74 -5.26
CA ALA A 244 -1.61 -19.13 -5.31
C ALA A 244 -1.00 -19.89 -6.51
N ILE A 245 -0.82 -19.25 -7.65
CA ILE A 245 -0.11 -19.82 -8.81
C ILE A 245 1.36 -20.06 -8.48
N VAL A 246 2.03 -19.07 -7.90
CA VAL A 246 3.45 -19.20 -7.45
C VAL A 246 3.58 -20.35 -6.45
N ARG A 247 2.71 -20.44 -5.45
CA ARG A 247 2.68 -21.54 -4.47
C ARG A 247 2.59 -22.90 -5.16
N ARG A 248 1.69 -23.06 -6.12
CA ARG A 248 1.52 -24.31 -6.88
C ARG A 248 2.79 -24.72 -7.62
N ARG A 249 3.57 -23.76 -8.14
CA ARG A 249 4.87 -24.02 -8.77
C ARG A 249 5.91 -24.45 -7.72
N LEU A 250 5.99 -23.74 -6.59
CA LEU A 250 6.90 -24.08 -5.50
C LEU A 250 6.57 -25.45 -4.88
N ASP A 251 5.27 -25.78 -4.71
CA ASP A 251 4.83 -27.10 -4.21
C ASP A 251 5.27 -28.24 -5.13
N ARG A 252 5.20 -28.03 -6.46
CA ARG A 252 5.71 -29.01 -7.45
C ARG A 252 7.24 -29.20 -7.35
N GLY A 253 7.98 -28.10 -7.12
CA GLY A 253 9.42 -28.11 -6.88
C GLY A 253 9.80 -28.60 -5.48
N LYS A 254 8.83 -28.85 -4.58
CA LYS A 254 9.05 -29.18 -3.17
C LYS A 254 9.90 -28.14 -2.42
N ILE A 255 9.79 -26.87 -2.84
CA ILE A 255 10.51 -25.76 -2.23
C ILE A 255 9.72 -25.26 -1.01
N PRO A 256 10.29 -25.24 0.20
CA PRO A 256 9.60 -24.78 1.40
C PRO A 256 9.43 -23.26 1.39
N TYR A 257 8.24 -22.79 1.76
CA TYR A 257 7.93 -21.37 1.87
C TYR A 257 6.94 -21.07 3.00
N MET A 258 6.92 -19.84 3.49
CA MET A 258 5.84 -19.30 4.30
C MET A 258 4.83 -18.54 3.40
N TYR A 259 3.58 -18.48 3.85
CA TYR A 259 2.54 -17.73 3.18
C TYR A 259 1.73 -16.90 4.16
N LEU A 260 1.43 -15.64 3.79
CA LEU A 260 0.63 -14.73 4.60
C LEU A 260 -0.31 -13.88 3.74
N ASP A 261 -1.59 -13.92 4.08
CA ASP A 261 -2.62 -13.07 3.49
C ASP A 261 -3.55 -12.46 4.55
N GLY A 262 -4.63 -11.79 4.10
CA GLY A 262 -5.61 -11.18 4.98
C GLY A 262 -6.38 -12.16 5.89
N ARG A 263 -6.39 -13.46 5.57
CA ARG A 263 -7.11 -14.52 6.30
C ARG A 263 -6.21 -15.29 7.26
N THR A 264 -4.90 -15.05 7.23
CA THR A 264 -3.95 -15.76 8.09
C THR A 264 -4.11 -15.32 9.53
N HIS A 265 -4.35 -16.25 10.45
CA HIS A 265 -4.55 -15.97 11.89
C HIS A 265 -3.24 -16.04 12.69
N ASP A 266 -2.35 -16.99 12.36
CA ASP A 266 -1.09 -17.32 13.04
C ASP A 266 0.11 -16.52 12.48
N ARG A 267 -0.06 -15.23 12.24
CA ARG A 267 0.91 -14.36 11.57
C ARG A 267 2.26 -14.31 12.26
N GLN A 268 2.25 -14.16 13.58
CA GLN A 268 3.48 -14.05 14.38
C GLN A 268 4.31 -15.32 14.30
N ALA A 269 3.69 -16.49 14.42
CA ALA A 269 4.36 -17.78 14.33
C ALA A 269 5.02 -17.97 12.94
N ARG A 270 4.36 -17.53 11.86
CA ARG A 270 4.94 -17.59 10.50
C ARG A 270 6.12 -16.66 10.32
N VAL A 271 6.05 -15.47 10.89
CA VAL A 271 7.17 -14.52 10.90
C VAL A 271 8.35 -15.09 11.66
N GLU A 272 8.13 -15.62 12.86
CA GLU A 272 9.17 -16.23 13.68
C GLU A 272 9.80 -17.45 13.00
N GLN A 273 8.99 -18.32 12.38
CA GLN A 273 9.48 -19.44 11.62
C GLN A 273 10.35 -18.99 10.45
N PHE A 274 9.90 -18.01 9.65
CA PHE A 274 10.69 -17.46 8.56
C PHE A 274 12.01 -16.84 9.05
N GLN A 275 11.98 -16.11 10.16
CA GLN A 275 13.17 -15.47 10.72
C GLN A 275 14.21 -16.51 11.18
N ASN A 276 13.77 -17.57 11.86
CA ASN A 276 14.66 -18.46 12.61
C ASN A 276 14.96 -19.80 11.88
N ASP A 277 14.09 -20.27 11.00
CA ASP A 277 14.27 -21.53 10.28
C ASP A 277 15.15 -21.32 9.04
N ALA A 278 16.35 -21.91 9.06
CA ALA A 278 17.29 -21.84 7.94
C ALA A 278 16.79 -22.54 6.67
N ASN A 279 15.87 -23.49 6.76
CA ASN A 279 15.35 -24.22 5.61
C ASN A 279 14.25 -23.44 4.88
N VAL A 280 13.62 -22.47 5.55
CA VAL A 280 12.57 -21.64 4.97
C VAL A 280 13.20 -20.38 4.40
N LYS A 281 13.39 -20.36 3.07
CA LYS A 281 14.03 -19.24 2.36
C LYS A 281 13.03 -18.23 1.80
N LEU A 282 11.78 -18.64 1.57
CA LEU A 282 10.79 -17.84 0.85
C LEU A 282 9.60 -17.49 1.75
N PHE A 283 9.14 -16.25 1.64
CA PHE A 283 7.90 -15.80 2.26
C PHE A 283 7.03 -15.06 1.25
N LEU A 284 5.91 -15.66 0.89
CA LEU A 284 4.91 -15.09 -0.02
C LEU A 284 3.88 -14.29 0.77
N ILE A 285 3.72 -13.03 0.47
CA ILE A 285 2.91 -12.10 1.28
C ILE A 285 1.99 -11.28 0.40
N SER A 286 0.70 -11.22 0.73
CA SER A 286 -0.18 -10.27 0.04
C SER A 286 0.13 -8.83 0.48
N LEU A 287 0.19 -7.88 -0.45
CA LEU A 287 0.51 -6.47 -0.16
C LEU A 287 -0.40 -5.87 0.92
N LYS A 288 -1.68 -6.22 0.93
CA LYS A 288 -2.62 -5.78 1.99
C LYS A 288 -2.27 -6.32 3.37
N ALA A 289 -1.77 -7.53 3.47
CA ALA A 289 -1.36 -8.14 4.74
C ALA A 289 0.03 -7.68 5.17
N GLY A 290 0.91 -7.36 4.21
CA GLY A 290 2.24 -6.80 4.45
C GLY A 290 2.23 -5.44 5.15
N GLY A 291 1.14 -4.66 5.03
CA GLY A 291 0.97 -3.36 5.71
C GLY A 291 0.85 -3.41 7.24
N LEU A 292 0.85 -4.59 7.87
CA LEU A 292 0.55 -4.80 9.28
C LEU A 292 1.77 -4.83 10.22
N GLY A 293 2.78 -4.01 10.00
CA GLY A 293 3.88 -3.83 10.95
C GLY A 293 4.84 -5.03 11.10
N LEU A 294 4.87 -5.94 10.13
CA LEU A 294 5.74 -7.11 10.17
C LEU A 294 7.22 -6.72 10.18
N ASN A 295 8.02 -7.40 10.96
CA ASN A 295 9.48 -7.29 10.95
C ASN A 295 10.07 -8.52 10.25
N LEU A 296 10.70 -8.32 9.08
CA LEU A 296 11.19 -9.39 8.20
C LEU A 296 12.65 -9.17 7.80
N HIS A 297 13.46 -8.70 8.75
CA HIS A 297 14.86 -8.33 8.53
C HIS A 297 15.79 -9.51 8.18
N ALA A 298 15.33 -10.76 8.28
CA ALA A 298 16.10 -11.91 7.81
C ALA A 298 16.17 -12.01 6.27
N ALA A 299 15.33 -11.25 5.54
CA ALA A 299 15.32 -11.26 4.08
C ALA A 299 16.25 -10.20 3.51
N GLU A 300 17.05 -10.59 2.54
CA GLU A 300 17.92 -9.72 1.73
C GLU A 300 17.25 -9.33 0.39
N TYR A 301 16.36 -10.18 -0.13
CA TYR A 301 15.70 -10.00 -1.42
C TYR A 301 14.23 -9.74 -1.25
N VAL A 302 13.71 -8.77 -2.02
CA VAL A 302 12.30 -8.42 -2.03
C VAL A 302 11.82 -8.35 -3.47
N TYR A 303 10.83 -9.15 -3.83
CA TYR A 303 10.22 -9.17 -5.16
C TYR A 303 8.80 -8.62 -5.10
N LEU A 304 8.52 -7.59 -5.90
CA LEU A 304 7.20 -7.02 -6.12
C LEU A 304 6.70 -7.53 -7.48
N LEU A 305 5.72 -8.44 -7.47
CA LEU A 305 5.26 -9.11 -8.70
C LEU A 305 4.40 -8.23 -9.59
N ASP A 306 3.72 -7.29 -9.00
CA ASP A 306 2.81 -6.39 -9.70
C ASP A 306 2.90 -4.98 -9.10
N PRO A 307 3.03 -3.92 -9.92
CA PRO A 307 3.13 -2.55 -9.45
C PRO A 307 1.81 -2.13 -8.79
N TRP A 308 1.91 -1.44 -7.64
CA TRP A 308 0.75 -0.86 -6.99
C TRP A 308 0.56 0.59 -7.43
N TRP A 309 -0.69 1.04 -7.52
CA TRP A 309 -0.98 2.44 -7.86
C TRP A 309 -0.31 3.45 -6.91
N ASN A 310 -0.18 3.08 -5.64
CA ASN A 310 0.48 3.88 -4.62
C ASN A 310 1.89 3.36 -4.34
N PRO A 311 2.95 4.07 -4.77
CA PRO A 311 4.33 3.66 -4.54
C PRO A 311 4.69 3.59 -3.04
N ALA A 312 3.97 4.30 -2.17
CA ALA A 312 4.21 4.24 -0.72
C ALA A 312 3.93 2.84 -0.14
N VAL A 313 2.96 2.10 -0.69
CA VAL A 313 2.67 0.72 -0.27
C VAL A 313 3.81 -0.22 -0.66
N GLU A 314 4.42 -0.03 -1.83
CA GLU A 314 5.61 -0.77 -2.26
C GLU A 314 6.80 -0.46 -1.34
N THR A 315 7.04 0.82 -1.07
CA THR A 315 8.09 1.26 -0.14
C THR A 315 7.88 0.63 1.24
N GLN A 316 6.64 0.63 1.77
CA GLN A 316 6.33 -0.03 3.03
C GLN A 316 6.62 -1.54 2.98
N ALA A 317 6.34 -2.22 1.87
CA ALA A 317 6.63 -3.64 1.71
C ALA A 317 8.15 -3.91 1.75
N ILE A 318 8.93 -3.12 1.02
CA ILE A 318 10.40 -3.20 1.02
C ILE A 318 10.96 -2.89 2.42
N ASP A 319 10.39 -1.93 3.10
CA ASP A 319 10.78 -1.49 4.44
C ASP A 319 10.53 -2.54 5.54
N ARG A 320 9.86 -3.65 5.24
CA ARG A 320 9.76 -4.81 6.14
C ARG A 320 11.09 -5.58 6.22
N ALA A 321 11.85 -5.62 5.14
CA ALA A 321 13.18 -6.19 5.09
C ALA A 321 14.26 -5.16 5.48
N HIS A 322 14.15 -3.92 4.96
CA HIS A 322 15.09 -2.84 5.23
C HIS A 322 14.71 -2.08 6.51
N ARG A 323 14.98 -2.69 7.66
CA ARG A 323 14.59 -2.19 8.98
C ARG A 323 15.69 -2.42 10.01
N ILE A 324 15.61 -1.74 11.15
CA ILE A 324 16.53 -1.97 12.31
C ILE A 324 16.61 -3.45 12.63
N GLY A 325 17.84 -3.97 12.69
CA GLY A 325 18.15 -5.39 12.78
C GLY A 325 18.61 -6.03 11.47
N GLN A 326 18.46 -5.33 10.34
CA GLN A 326 19.06 -5.76 9.07
C GLN A 326 20.58 -5.50 9.08
N THR A 327 21.36 -6.52 8.77
CA THR A 327 22.83 -6.47 8.74
C THR A 327 23.41 -6.66 7.33
N ARG A 328 22.56 -7.00 6.36
CA ARG A 328 22.95 -7.27 4.97
C ARG A 328 22.27 -6.30 4.03
N GLN A 329 22.89 -6.05 2.89
CA GLN A 329 22.29 -5.23 1.82
C GLN A 329 20.95 -5.81 1.38
N VAL A 330 19.96 -4.92 1.13
CA VAL A 330 18.64 -5.32 0.66
C VAL A 330 18.49 -4.99 -0.82
N PHE A 331 18.10 -6.00 -1.59
CA PHE A 331 17.81 -5.89 -3.02
C PHE A 331 16.30 -5.98 -3.24
N ALA A 332 15.72 -4.92 -3.81
CA ALA A 332 14.30 -4.88 -4.11
C ALA A 332 14.08 -4.85 -5.63
N TYR A 333 13.37 -5.83 -6.14
CA TYR A 333 13.07 -6.00 -7.55
C TYR A 333 11.59 -5.83 -7.84
N ARG A 334 11.27 -4.98 -8.83
CA ARG A 334 9.92 -4.87 -9.41
C ARG A 334 9.89 -5.64 -10.72
N LEU A 335 9.01 -6.62 -10.83
CA LEU A 335 8.77 -7.35 -12.07
C LEU A 335 7.67 -6.63 -12.85
N ILE A 336 8.01 -6.11 -14.02
CA ILE A 336 7.12 -5.33 -14.87
C ILE A 336 7.02 -6.00 -16.23
N ALA A 337 5.81 -6.29 -16.66
CA ALA A 337 5.58 -6.76 -18.02
C ALA A 337 5.75 -5.58 -18.99
N ARG A 338 6.70 -5.73 -19.96
CA ARG A 338 7.03 -4.67 -20.94
C ARG A 338 5.89 -4.48 -21.93
N ASP A 339 5.73 -3.28 -22.44
CA ASP A 339 4.68 -2.89 -23.37
C ASP A 339 3.26 -3.16 -22.85
N THR A 340 3.07 -3.03 -21.53
CA THR A 340 1.79 -3.24 -20.88
C THR A 340 1.36 -2.05 -20.01
N VAL A 341 0.12 -2.12 -19.54
CA VAL A 341 -0.41 -1.14 -18.58
C VAL A 341 0.46 -1.01 -17.31
N GLU A 342 1.22 -2.04 -16.94
CA GLU A 342 2.10 -1.98 -15.77
C GLU A 342 3.26 -0.99 -15.96
N GLU A 343 3.87 -1.00 -17.13
CA GLU A 343 4.94 -0.05 -17.48
C GLU A 343 4.41 1.38 -17.49
N LYS A 344 3.23 1.59 -18.08
CA LYS A 344 2.55 2.89 -18.11
C LYS A 344 2.19 3.40 -16.69
N VAL A 345 1.77 2.49 -15.79
CA VAL A 345 1.54 2.82 -14.38
C VAL A 345 2.82 3.31 -13.71
N VAL A 346 3.95 2.64 -13.94
CA VAL A 346 5.26 3.05 -13.40
C VAL A 346 5.71 4.40 -13.95
N GLU A 347 5.50 4.66 -15.25
CA GLU A 347 5.78 5.95 -15.87
C GLU A 347 4.95 7.08 -15.24
N LEU A 348 3.65 6.86 -15.07
CA LEU A 348 2.75 7.80 -14.40
C LEU A 348 3.13 8.03 -12.94
N GLN A 349 3.59 7.00 -12.24
CA GLN A 349 4.11 7.14 -10.88
C GLN A 349 5.35 8.04 -10.84
N LYS A 350 6.29 7.89 -11.79
CA LYS A 350 7.51 8.71 -11.89
C LYS A 350 7.16 10.17 -12.16
N SER A 351 6.35 10.46 -13.17
CA SER A 351 5.94 11.81 -13.52
C SER A 351 5.21 12.53 -12.39
N LYS A 352 4.44 11.80 -11.58
CA LYS A 352 3.76 12.35 -10.40
C LYS A 352 4.65 12.43 -9.16
N ARG A 353 5.69 11.62 -9.04
CA ARG A 353 6.72 11.81 -8.00
C ARG A 353 7.49 13.11 -8.21
N ASP A 354 7.88 13.39 -9.44
CA ASP A 354 8.57 14.62 -9.79
C ASP A 354 7.69 15.86 -9.53
N LEU A 355 6.36 15.73 -9.75
CA LEU A 355 5.35 16.70 -9.35
C LEU A 355 5.08 16.70 -7.84
N ALA A 356 5.23 15.60 -7.14
CA ALA A 356 4.94 15.45 -5.71
C ALA A 356 6.15 15.80 -4.84
N ASP A 357 7.38 15.66 -5.31
CA ASP A 357 8.55 16.23 -4.65
C ASP A 357 8.58 17.76 -4.79
N ALA A 358 7.94 18.29 -5.83
CA ALA A 358 7.62 19.72 -5.93
C ALA A 358 6.35 20.09 -5.10
N ILE A 359 5.40 19.15 -4.91
CA ILE A 359 4.13 19.36 -4.21
C ILE A 359 3.76 18.02 -3.57
N ILE A 360 3.99 17.90 -2.26
CA ILE A 360 3.67 16.73 -1.43
C ILE A 360 2.29 16.11 -1.78
N THR A 361 2.20 15.26 -2.78
CA THR A 361 0.96 14.57 -3.13
C THR A 361 1.19 13.31 -3.98
N ALA A 362 0.73 12.17 -3.56
CA ALA A 362 0.20 11.09 -4.41
C ALA A 362 -0.50 10.01 -3.60
N ASP A 363 -1.76 9.76 -3.85
CA ASP A 363 -2.37 8.42 -3.82
C ASP A 363 -3.79 8.39 -4.40
N ASN A 364 -4.27 7.25 -4.92
CA ASN A 364 -5.64 6.93 -5.40
C ASN A 364 -6.36 8.03 -6.24
N SER A 365 -5.84 9.24 -6.27
CA SER A 365 -6.28 10.32 -7.16
C SER A 365 -5.99 9.97 -8.62
N LEU A 366 -4.99 9.12 -8.89
CA LEU A 366 -4.70 8.62 -10.23
C LEU A 366 -5.97 8.06 -10.89
N LEU A 367 -6.70 7.21 -10.18
CA LEU A 367 -7.92 6.60 -10.69
C LEU A 367 -9.14 7.54 -10.69
N ARG A 368 -9.14 8.55 -9.80
CA ARG A 368 -10.27 9.50 -9.72
C ARG A 368 -10.17 10.65 -10.71
N ASN A 369 -8.95 11.00 -11.12
CA ASN A 369 -8.66 12.14 -11.98
C ASN A 369 -8.04 11.72 -13.32
N LEU A 370 -8.23 10.46 -13.75
CA LEU A 370 -7.82 10.01 -15.07
C LEU A 370 -8.59 10.79 -16.14
N THR A 371 -7.84 11.52 -16.94
CA THR A 371 -8.35 12.19 -18.15
C THR A 371 -8.45 11.20 -19.32
N ARG A 372 -9.13 11.60 -20.39
CA ARG A 372 -9.19 10.78 -21.61
C ARG A 372 -7.81 10.57 -22.24
N ASP A 373 -6.92 11.54 -22.06
CA ASP A 373 -5.53 11.47 -22.53
C ASP A 373 -4.70 10.48 -21.68
N ASP A 374 -4.91 10.47 -20.35
CA ASP A 374 -4.29 9.46 -19.47
C ASP A 374 -4.76 8.05 -19.82
N LEU A 375 -6.05 7.88 -20.17
CA LEU A 375 -6.59 6.59 -20.61
C LEU A 375 -6.04 6.19 -21.98
N ALA A 376 -5.92 7.12 -22.92
CA ALA A 376 -5.29 6.85 -24.21
C ALA A 376 -3.84 6.42 -24.03
N LEU A 377 -3.10 7.04 -23.11
CA LEU A 377 -1.73 6.65 -22.76
C LEU A 377 -1.66 5.26 -22.12
N LEU A 378 -2.55 4.95 -21.18
CA LEU A 378 -2.59 3.64 -20.49
C LEU A 378 -2.97 2.49 -21.41
N LEU A 379 -3.73 2.77 -22.48
CA LEU A 379 -4.24 1.80 -23.45
C LEU A 379 -3.48 1.87 -24.81
N SER A 380 -2.39 2.63 -24.87
CA SER A 380 -1.55 2.76 -26.08
C SER A 380 -0.68 1.53 -26.37
#